data_3492a8aeeae02d5a0dd9d25421b3dc20
#
_entry.id   3492a8aeeae02d5a0dd9d25421b3dc20
#
_cell.length_a   1.000
_cell.length_b   1.000
_cell.length_c   1.000
_cell.angle_alpha   90.00
_cell.angle_beta   90.00
_cell.angle_gamma   90.00
#
_symmetry.space_group_name_H-M   'P 1'
#
loop_
_entity.id
_entity.type
_entity.pdbx_description
1 polymer ?
#
loop_
_entity_poly.entity_id
_entity_poly.type
_entity_poly.pdbx_seq_one_letter_code
_entity_poly.pdbx_strand_id
1 'polypeptide(L)'
;LVVATNAALAVERIGMPEARIILSQAALYVACAPKSNSCYMAVDKAMELVKTTKTAPVPAHLQDAHYKSASKLGHGIGYKYAHDYPNHYVKQQYLPDGLEDVKFYEPTDNGYEKQIKTHLKKINSET
;
A
#
# COMPACT_ATOMS: atom_id res chain seq x y z
N LEU A 1 12.58 -2.59 6.93
CA LEU A 1 13.05 -1.23 6.60
C LEU A 1 13.25 -0.39 7.88
N VAL A 2 12.20 -0.19 8.69
CA VAL A 2 12.25 0.66 9.90
C VAL A 2 13.39 0.27 10.85
N VAL A 3 13.50 -1.02 11.20
CA VAL A 3 14.57 -1.49 12.10
C VAL A 3 15.95 -1.22 11.54
N ALA A 4 16.17 -1.50 10.25
CA ALA A 4 17.48 -1.27 9.62
C ALA A 4 17.83 0.23 9.55
N THR A 5 16.87 1.08 9.21
CA THR A 5 17.10 2.54 9.16
C THR A 5 17.39 3.12 10.55
N ASN A 6 16.60 2.73 11.57
CA ASN A 6 16.84 3.20 12.93
C ASN A 6 18.16 2.68 13.51
N ALA A 7 18.55 1.43 13.17
CA ALA A 7 19.85 0.91 13.55
C ALA A 7 21.01 1.72 12.93
N ALA A 8 20.92 2.06 11.65
CA ALA A 8 21.93 2.90 11.00
C ALA A 8 22.08 4.27 11.69
N LEU A 9 20.97 4.95 11.97
CA LEU A 9 20.97 6.23 12.68
C LEU A 9 21.54 6.12 14.11
N ALA A 10 21.22 5.03 14.83
CA ALA A 10 21.72 4.81 16.17
C ALA A 10 23.24 4.54 16.17
N VAL A 11 23.72 3.74 15.21
CA VAL A 11 25.17 3.46 15.02
C VAL A 11 25.96 4.75 14.77
N GLU A 12 25.44 5.62 13.92
CA GLU A 12 26.08 6.91 13.61
C GLU A 12 26.20 7.81 14.84
N ARG A 13 25.22 7.79 15.73
CA ARG A 13 25.18 8.62 16.95
C ARG A 13 25.99 8.06 18.11
N ILE A 14 26.01 6.75 18.28
CA ILE A 14 26.64 6.07 19.42
C ILE A 14 28.12 5.77 19.14
N GLY A 15 28.42 5.33 17.91
CA GLY A 15 29.77 4.93 17.53
C GLY A 15 30.22 3.58 18.10
N MET A 16 31.44 3.19 17.73
CA MET A 16 32.08 1.95 18.22
C MET A 16 32.75 2.19 19.58
N PRO A 17 32.81 1.19 20.49
CA PRO A 17 32.46 -0.20 20.25
C PRO A 17 30.98 -0.58 20.51
N GLU A 18 30.16 0.28 21.10
CA GLU A 18 28.79 0.00 21.52
C GLU A 18 27.86 -0.27 20.32
N ALA A 19 28.10 0.36 19.18
CA ALA A 19 27.33 0.17 17.95
C ALA A 19 27.29 -1.29 17.46
N ARG A 20 28.27 -2.14 17.84
CA ARG A 20 28.26 -3.58 17.54
C ARG A 20 27.02 -4.30 18.03
N ILE A 21 26.45 -3.86 19.16
CA ILE A 21 25.25 -4.46 19.75
C ILE A 21 24.02 -4.13 18.87
N ILE A 22 23.91 -2.88 18.44
CA ILE A 22 22.84 -2.40 17.56
C ILE A 22 22.89 -3.10 16.20
N LEU A 23 24.09 -3.25 15.63
CA LEU A 23 24.31 -3.96 14.37
C LEU A 23 23.93 -5.43 14.47
N SER A 24 24.31 -6.09 15.57
CA SER A 24 23.94 -7.48 15.83
C SER A 24 22.42 -7.65 15.93
N GLN A 25 21.72 -6.79 16.65
CA GLN A 25 20.27 -6.81 16.76
C GLN A 25 19.60 -6.65 15.39
N ALA A 26 20.02 -5.68 14.60
CA ALA A 26 19.46 -5.44 13.28
C ALA A 26 19.70 -6.61 12.32
N ALA A 27 20.92 -7.17 12.34
CA ALA A 27 21.27 -8.33 11.52
C ALA A 27 20.41 -9.55 11.86
N LEU A 28 20.26 -9.87 13.14
CA LEU A 28 19.43 -10.98 13.60
C LEU A 28 17.96 -10.76 13.28
N TYR A 29 17.44 -9.55 13.48
CA TYR A 29 16.06 -9.23 13.13
C TYR A 29 15.76 -9.47 11.65
N VAL A 30 16.62 -8.99 10.75
CA VAL A 30 16.45 -9.18 9.30
C VAL A 30 16.63 -10.66 8.91
N ALA A 31 17.62 -11.35 9.49
CA ALA A 31 17.90 -12.75 9.19
C ALA A 31 16.75 -13.68 9.60
N CYS A 32 16.11 -13.39 10.74
CA CYS A 32 15.02 -14.20 11.30
C CYS A 32 13.63 -13.77 10.81
N ALA A 33 13.51 -12.66 10.10
CA ALA A 33 12.22 -12.19 9.60
C ALA A 33 11.63 -13.16 8.55
N PRO A 34 10.31 -13.40 8.58
CA PRO A 34 9.64 -14.12 7.50
C PRO A 34 9.88 -13.42 6.16
N LYS A 35 10.24 -14.18 5.15
CA LYS A 35 10.56 -13.63 3.82
C LYS A 35 9.32 -13.54 2.95
N SER A 36 9.16 -12.40 2.29
CA SER A 36 8.18 -12.18 1.22
C SER A 36 8.73 -11.20 0.20
N ASN A 37 8.41 -11.43 -1.07
CA ASN A 37 8.68 -10.50 -2.17
C ASN A 37 7.38 -9.86 -2.71
N SER A 38 6.27 -9.95 -1.99
CA SER A 38 4.96 -9.47 -2.44
C SER A 38 4.97 -7.99 -2.83
N CYS A 39 5.68 -7.15 -2.07
CA CYS A 39 5.81 -5.72 -2.38
C CYS A 39 6.61 -5.48 -3.66
N TYR A 40 7.69 -6.24 -3.87
CA TYR A 40 8.50 -6.18 -5.08
C TYR A 40 7.67 -6.58 -6.30
N MET A 41 6.97 -7.72 -6.22
CA MET A 41 6.11 -8.19 -7.30
C MET A 41 4.95 -7.21 -7.59
N ALA A 42 4.41 -6.57 -6.57
CA ALA A 42 3.33 -5.60 -6.73
C ALA A 42 3.77 -4.38 -7.54
N VAL A 43 4.92 -3.80 -7.23
CA VAL A 43 5.43 -2.63 -7.97
C VAL A 43 5.83 -3.00 -9.39
N ASP A 44 6.45 -4.17 -9.60
CA ASP A 44 6.81 -4.62 -10.95
C ASP A 44 5.58 -4.85 -11.83
N LYS A 45 4.53 -5.50 -11.31
CA LYS A 45 3.25 -5.66 -12.01
C LYS A 45 2.63 -4.30 -12.37
N ALA A 46 2.66 -3.34 -11.45
CA ALA A 46 2.12 -2.01 -11.70
C ALA A 46 2.91 -1.27 -12.79
N MET A 47 4.24 -1.32 -12.72
CA MET A 47 5.12 -0.68 -13.71
C MET A 47 4.97 -1.31 -15.09
N GLU A 48 4.84 -2.62 -15.18
CA GLU A 48 4.62 -3.33 -16.44
C GLU A 48 3.27 -2.96 -17.05
N LEU A 49 2.20 -2.91 -16.24
CA LEU A 49 0.89 -2.49 -16.71
C LEU A 49 0.93 -1.09 -17.32
N VAL A 50 1.57 -0.13 -16.66
CA VAL A 50 1.68 1.25 -17.15
C VAL A 50 2.48 1.33 -18.45
N LYS A 51 3.49 0.48 -18.64
CA LYS A 51 4.30 0.44 -19.88
C LYS A 51 3.56 -0.19 -21.05
N THR A 52 2.73 -1.18 -20.79
CA THR A 52 2.11 -2.02 -21.84
C THR A 52 0.67 -1.63 -22.15
N THR A 53 0.03 -0.87 -21.26
CA THR A 53 -1.39 -0.52 -21.39
C THR A 53 -1.56 1.00 -21.44
N LYS A 54 -2.41 1.47 -22.35
CA LYS A 54 -2.83 2.88 -22.33
C LYS A 54 -3.75 3.08 -21.12
N THR A 55 -3.26 3.79 -20.12
CA THR A 55 -4.02 4.07 -18.91
C THR A 55 -5.15 5.05 -19.17
N ALA A 56 -6.35 4.74 -18.70
CA ALA A 56 -7.46 5.67 -18.62
C ALA A 56 -7.24 6.71 -17.50
N PRO A 57 -7.94 7.84 -17.53
CA PRO A 57 -7.86 8.85 -16.47
C PRO A 57 -8.36 8.27 -15.12
N VAL A 58 -7.97 8.92 -14.02
CA VAL A 58 -8.52 8.63 -12.70
C VAL A 58 -10.05 8.77 -12.75
N PRO A 59 -10.81 7.84 -12.12
CA PRO A 59 -12.28 7.92 -12.08
C PRO A 59 -12.79 9.29 -11.65
N ALA A 60 -13.80 9.82 -12.31
CA ALA A 60 -14.26 11.21 -12.13
C ALA A 60 -14.64 11.54 -10.69
N HIS A 61 -15.24 10.57 -9.95
CA HIS A 61 -15.61 10.75 -8.54
C HIS A 61 -14.40 10.87 -7.59
N LEU A 62 -13.21 10.41 -7.99
CA LEU A 62 -11.96 10.54 -7.22
C LEU A 62 -11.15 11.80 -7.60
N GLN A 63 -11.55 12.53 -8.64
CA GLN A 63 -10.86 13.74 -9.05
C GLN A 63 -11.22 14.91 -8.14
N ASP A 64 -10.28 15.87 -8.01
CA ASP A 64 -10.45 17.01 -7.12
C ASP A 64 -11.72 17.81 -7.43
N ALA A 65 -12.52 18.06 -6.40
CA ALA A 65 -13.77 18.80 -6.45
C ALA A 65 -13.70 20.23 -5.86
N HIS A 66 -12.52 20.68 -5.39
CA HIS A 66 -12.38 21.92 -4.63
C HIS A 66 -12.26 23.19 -5.48
N TYR A 67 -12.33 23.09 -6.81
CA TYR A 67 -12.26 24.26 -7.69
C TYR A 67 -13.60 24.58 -8.38
N LYS A 68 -13.82 25.87 -8.71
CA LYS A 68 -15.13 26.39 -9.16
C LYS A 68 -15.78 25.68 -10.35
N SER A 69 -15.03 25.00 -11.20
CA SER A 69 -15.55 24.32 -12.40
C SER A 69 -15.60 22.80 -12.25
N ALA A 70 -15.21 22.24 -11.11
CA ALA A 70 -15.11 20.81 -10.90
C ALA A 70 -16.43 20.08 -11.17
N SER A 71 -17.53 20.58 -10.62
CA SER A 71 -18.88 19.99 -10.81
C SER A 71 -19.34 19.98 -12.26
N LYS A 72 -18.97 21.00 -13.07
CA LYS A 72 -19.29 21.05 -14.50
C LYS A 72 -18.56 19.97 -15.31
N LEU A 73 -17.41 19.52 -14.81
CA LEU A 73 -16.62 18.44 -15.40
C LEU A 73 -16.95 17.07 -14.80
N GLY A 74 -17.90 17.01 -13.86
CA GLY A 74 -18.27 15.76 -13.18
C GLY A 74 -17.28 15.29 -12.09
N HIS A 75 -16.29 16.13 -11.73
CA HIS A 75 -15.27 15.78 -10.75
C HIS A 75 -15.86 15.72 -9.35
N GLY A 76 -15.53 14.66 -8.60
CA GLY A 76 -16.00 14.44 -7.24
C GLY A 76 -17.47 14.01 -7.12
N ILE A 77 -18.24 14.00 -8.21
CA ILE A 77 -19.65 13.60 -8.16
C ILE A 77 -19.75 12.09 -7.91
N GLY A 78 -20.50 11.72 -6.86
CA GLY A 78 -20.69 10.32 -6.50
C GLY A 78 -19.57 9.74 -5.61
N TYR A 79 -18.60 10.55 -5.17
CA TYR A 79 -17.60 10.11 -4.20
C TYR A 79 -18.29 9.68 -2.89
N LYS A 80 -17.92 8.49 -2.43
CA LYS A 80 -18.40 7.94 -1.16
C LYS A 80 -17.34 8.18 -0.09
N TYR A 81 -17.64 9.02 0.89
CA TYR A 81 -16.72 9.30 1.98
C TYR A 81 -16.69 8.13 2.97
N ALA A 82 -15.58 7.42 3.05
CA ALA A 82 -15.50 6.16 3.80
C ALA A 82 -15.86 6.29 5.29
N HIS A 83 -15.61 7.46 5.91
CA HIS A 83 -15.96 7.70 7.33
C HIS A 83 -17.47 7.74 7.60
N ASP A 84 -18.32 7.90 6.60
CA ASP A 84 -19.78 7.86 6.73
C ASP A 84 -20.33 6.42 6.75
N TYR A 85 -19.46 5.41 6.59
CA TYR A 85 -19.83 4.01 6.48
C TYR A 85 -19.28 3.18 7.65
N PRO A 86 -19.92 2.04 7.99
CA PRO A 86 -19.42 1.13 9.03
C PRO A 86 -17.96 0.73 8.79
N ASN A 87 -17.20 0.63 9.88
CA ASN A 87 -15.77 0.31 9.85
C ASN A 87 -14.91 1.26 8.99
N HIS A 88 -15.44 2.45 8.64
CA HIS A 88 -14.78 3.44 7.78
C HIS A 88 -14.33 2.84 6.43
N TYR A 89 -15.13 1.92 5.92
CA TYR A 89 -14.88 1.27 4.63
C TYR A 89 -16.15 1.29 3.76
N VAL A 90 -15.97 1.58 2.48
CA VAL A 90 -17.03 1.53 1.48
C VAL A 90 -16.46 1.05 0.15
N LYS A 91 -17.20 0.17 -0.50
CA LYS A 91 -16.84 -0.31 -1.83
C LYS A 91 -17.13 0.76 -2.88
N GLN A 92 -16.08 1.19 -3.56
CA GLN A 92 -16.16 2.06 -4.73
C GLN A 92 -14.99 1.76 -5.66
N GLN A 93 -15.10 2.20 -6.89
CA GLN A 93 -14.04 2.03 -7.87
C GLN A 93 -12.88 2.99 -7.58
N TYR A 94 -11.67 2.48 -7.48
CA TYR A 94 -10.44 3.26 -7.28
C TYR A 94 -9.53 3.25 -8.51
N LEU A 95 -9.56 2.18 -9.28
CA LEU A 95 -8.76 2.06 -10.50
C LEU A 95 -9.52 2.62 -11.71
N PRO A 96 -8.79 3.09 -12.74
CA PRO A 96 -9.38 3.53 -13.99
C PRO A 96 -10.26 2.47 -14.66
N ASP A 97 -11.16 2.91 -15.53
CA ASP A 97 -12.02 2.03 -16.32
C ASP A 97 -11.18 1.02 -17.12
N GLY A 98 -11.61 -0.23 -17.08
CA GLY A 98 -10.92 -1.35 -17.67
C GLY A 98 -9.82 -1.98 -16.80
N LEU A 99 -9.57 -1.43 -15.61
CA LEU A 99 -8.59 -1.93 -14.65
C LEU A 99 -9.22 -2.28 -13.28
N GLU A 100 -10.54 -2.27 -13.17
CA GLU A 100 -11.29 -2.37 -11.92
C GLU A 100 -10.94 -3.62 -11.10
N ASP A 101 -10.69 -4.73 -11.79
CA ASP A 101 -10.41 -6.03 -11.18
C ASP A 101 -8.90 -6.33 -11.03
N VAL A 102 -8.03 -5.41 -11.44
CA VAL A 102 -6.58 -5.63 -11.38
C VAL A 102 -6.10 -5.66 -9.94
N LYS A 103 -5.34 -6.70 -9.59
CA LYS A 103 -4.71 -6.87 -8.29
C LYS A 103 -3.20 -6.87 -8.44
N PHE A 104 -2.55 -5.88 -7.84
CA PHE A 104 -1.10 -5.78 -7.82
C PHE A 104 -0.49 -6.53 -6.64
N TYR A 105 -1.06 -6.35 -5.45
CA TYR A 105 -0.56 -6.94 -4.20
C TYR A 105 -1.29 -8.24 -3.88
N GLU A 106 -0.52 -9.30 -3.76
CA GLU A 106 -0.99 -10.63 -3.39
C GLU A 106 -0.22 -11.10 -2.14
N PRO A 107 -0.78 -10.90 -0.93
CA PRO A 107 -0.12 -11.30 0.30
C PRO A 107 0.05 -12.82 0.38
N THR A 108 1.20 -13.26 0.86
CA THR A 108 1.49 -14.66 1.16
C THR A 108 0.87 -15.08 2.50
N ASP A 109 1.14 -16.31 2.93
CA ASP A 109 0.80 -16.76 4.29
C ASP A 109 1.99 -16.64 5.27
N ASN A 110 3.08 -15.97 4.85
CA ASN A 110 4.27 -15.79 5.66
C ASN A 110 4.15 -14.58 6.59
N GLY A 111 4.52 -14.77 7.86
CA GLY A 111 4.60 -13.70 8.85
C GLY A 111 3.31 -12.90 8.98
N TYR A 112 3.44 -11.57 8.97
CA TYR A 112 2.32 -10.65 9.14
C TYR A 112 1.37 -10.62 7.93
N GLU A 113 1.82 -11.04 6.75
CA GLU A 113 0.98 -11.07 5.54
C GLU A 113 -0.24 -11.96 5.67
N LYS A 114 -0.17 -13.02 6.49
CA LYS A 114 -1.34 -13.84 6.84
C LYS A 114 -2.45 -13.02 7.50
N GLN A 115 -2.09 -12.09 8.37
CA GLN A 115 -3.05 -11.19 9.02
C GLN A 115 -3.63 -10.18 8.02
N ILE A 116 -2.79 -9.60 7.17
CA ILE A 116 -3.21 -8.71 6.08
C ILE A 116 -4.21 -9.43 5.16
N LYS A 117 -3.88 -10.65 4.74
CA LYS A 117 -4.73 -11.48 3.88
C LYS A 117 -6.11 -11.75 4.52
N THR A 118 -6.13 -12.03 5.81
CA THR A 118 -7.38 -12.23 6.57
C THR A 118 -8.20 -10.95 6.64
N HIS A 119 -7.56 -9.82 6.92
CA HIS A 119 -8.21 -8.52 6.94
C HIS A 119 -8.80 -8.14 5.58
N LEU A 120 -8.03 -8.29 4.49
CA LEU A 120 -8.52 -8.02 3.13
C LEU A 120 -9.72 -8.89 2.74
N LYS A 121 -9.71 -10.16 3.15
CA LYS A 121 -10.88 -11.03 2.94
C LYS A 121 -12.10 -10.53 3.69
N LYS A 122 -11.94 -10.13 4.96
CA LYS A 122 -13.03 -9.61 5.78
C LYS A 122 -13.67 -8.38 5.15
N ILE A 123 -12.90 -7.35 4.81
CA ILE A 123 -13.45 -6.11 4.22
C ILE A 123 -14.11 -6.34 2.85
N ASN A 124 -13.65 -7.33 2.07
CA ASN A 124 -14.25 -7.66 0.78
C ASN A 124 -15.52 -8.54 0.91
N SER A 125 -15.75 -9.19 2.05
CA SER A 125 -16.94 -10.03 2.27
C SER A 125 -18.09 -9.30 2.97
N GLU A 126 -17.82 -8.18 3.64
CA GLU A 126 -18.82 -7.35 4.31
C GLU A 126 -19.52 -6.35 3.36
N THR A 127 -19.23 -6.43 2.06
CA THR A 127 -19.78 -5.60 0.97
C THR A 127 -20.48 -6.46 -0.08
#